data_4f586614c1bceeb8c23ee5969dc1766d
#
_entry.id   4f586614c1bceeb8c23ee5969dc1766d
#
_cell.length_a   1.000
_cell.length_b   1.000
_cell.length_c   1.000
_cell.angle_alpha   90.00
_cell.angle_beta   90.00
_cell.angle_gamma   90.00
#
_symmetry.space_group_name_H-M   'P 1'
#
loop_
_entity.id
_entity.type
_entity.pdbx_description
1 polymer ?
#
loop_
_entity_poly.entity_id
_entity_poly.type
_entity_poly.pdbx_seq_one_letter_code
_entity_poly.pdbx_strand_id
1 'polypeptide(L)'
;VRFLADRYHLPWPESRQTSSQTRLEEKIFEINEKALAWFRHNLWETPEGQEASNYLKGRQFSEETIKKLRLGYALNSWDSLYDVFKTSYSPQDLEKAGLIIRGQTAGEFRDRFRGRIIFPIFTLTGRVVAFGGRTIFDAQPKYLNSPETQTFIKGSLLYGLNFTKEEIRKAGELILIEGYADFASLYQAGIQNIAASMGTSLTPQQISQARRYASS
;
A
#
# COMPACT_ATOMS: atom_id res chain seq x y z
N VAL A 1 -16.52 21.37 15.85
CA VAL A 1 -16.60 22.71 15.22
C VAL A 1 -17.85 22.80 14.37
N ARG A 2 -18.18 21.83 13.48
CA ARG A 2 -19.39 21.85 12.65
C ARG A 2 -20.67 21.92 13.51
N PHE A 3 -20.77 21.15 14.58
CA PHE A 3 -21.87 21.16 15.54
C PHE A 3 -22.11 22.55 16.17
N LEU A 4 -21.03 23.31 16.42
CA LEU A 4 -21.14 24.68 16.94
C LEU A 4 -21.62 25.68 15.88
N ALA A 5 -21.15 25.50 14.63
CA ALA A 5 -21.61 26.34 13.52
C ALA A 5 -23.12 26.15 13.27
N ASP A 6 -23.61 24.91 13.27
CA ASP A 6 -25.02 24.58 13.12
C ASP A 6 -25.88 25.19 14.28
N ARG A 7 -25.37 25.12 15.52
CA ARG A 7 -26.07 25.64 16.72
C ARG A 7 -26.18 27.15 16.72
N TYR A 8 -25.22 27.87 16.14
CA TYR A 8 -25.18 29.32 16.09
C TYR A 8 -25.58 29.89 14.72
N HIS A 9 -26.12 29.04 13.80
CA HIS A 9 -26.53 29.43 12.45
C HIS A 9 -25.44 30.16 11.66
N LEU A 10 -24.18 29.82 11.91
CA LEU A 10 -23.06 30.39 11.17
C LEU A 10 -22.91 29.65 9.84
N PRO A 11 -22.81 30.36 8.71
CA PRO A 11 -22.58 29.71 7.43
C PRO A 11 -21.24 28.98 7.45
N TRP A 12 -21.28 27.64 7.31
CA TRP A 12 -20.07 26.82 7.17
C TRP A 12 -19.56 26.94 5.73
N PRO A 13 -18.30 27.38 5.52
CA PRO A 13 -17.78 27.46 4.18
C PRO A 13 -17.58 26.04 3.62
N GLU A 14 -18.54 25.55 2.86
CA GLU A 14 -18.34 24.38 1.99
C GLU A 14 -17.46 24.81 0.81
N SER A 15 -16.15 24.68 0.94
CA SER A 15 -15.30 24.93 -0.21
C SER A 15 -15.54 23.84 -1.26
N ARG A 16 -15.97 24.25 -2.46
CA ARG A 16 -16.13 23.34 -3.62
C ARG A 16 -14.85 22.53 -3.90
N GLN A 17 -13.69 23.07 -3.57
CA GLN A 17 -12.39 22.40 -3.66
C GLN A 17 -12.26 21.21 -2.69
N THR A 18 -12.73 21.34 -1.45
CA THR A 18 -12.67 20.26 -0.45
C THR A 18 -13.53 19.07 -0.87
N SER A 19 -14.70 19.31 -1.51
CA SER A 19 -15.58 18.24 -1.96
C SER A 19 -15.02 17.44 -3.16
N SER A 20 -14.35 18.09 -4.10
CA SER A 20 -13.75 17.42 -5.27
C SER A 20 -12.48 16.61 -4.89
N GLN A 21 -11.66 17.16 -4.00
CA GLN A 21 -10.47 16.49 -3.50
C GLN A 21 -10.85 15.24 -2.66
N THR A 22 -11.81 15.37 -1.76
CA THR A 22 -12.32 14.24 -0.98
C THR A 22 -12.90 13.14 -1.86
N ARG A 23 -13.64 13.50 -2.94
CA ARG A 23 -14.15 12.51 -3.90
C ARG A 23 -13.04 11.76 -4.63
N LEU A 24 -11.98 12.44 -5.02
CA LEU A 24 -10.85 11.81 -5.69
C LEU A 24 -10.07 10.90 -4.72
N GLU A 25 -9.86 11.31 -3.48
CA GLU A 25 -9.25 10.47 -2.45
C GLU A 25 -10.07 9.19 -2.21
N GLU A 26 -11.39 9.30 -2.03
CA GLU A 26 -12.27 8.14 -1.87
C GLU A 26 -12.23 7.21 -3.09
N LYS A 27 -12.16 7.77 -4.30
CA LYS A 27 -12.03 6.99 -5.53
C LYS A 27 -10.69 6.23 -5.60
N ILE A 28 -9.59 6.89 -5.19
CA ILE A 28 -8.26 6.24 -5.13
C ILE A 28 -8.28 5.09 -4.11
N PHE A 29 -8.89 5.27 -2.95
CA PHE A 29 -9.04 4.20 -1.96
C PHE A 29 -9.84 3.01 -2.51
N GLU A 30 -10.96 3.28 -3.21
CA GLU A 30 -11.76 2.23 -3.85
C GLU A 30 -10.95 1.45 -4.89
N ILE A 31 -10.24 2.16 -5.76
CA ILE A 31 -9.38 1.57 -6.79
C ILE A 31 -8.30 0.69 -6.14
N ASN A 32 -7.61 1.19 -5.12
CA ASN A 32 -6.56 0.45 -4.44
C ASN A 32 -7.09 -0.81 -3.72
N GLU A 33 -8.26 -0.74 -3.11
CA GLU A 33 -8.87 -1.92 -2.46
C GLU A 33 -9.23 -3.00 -3.49
N LYS A 34 -9.78 -2.61 -4.65
CA LYS A 34 -10.04 -3.54 -5.76
C LYS A 34 -8.74 -4.09 -6.37
N ALA A 35 -7.71 -3.25 -6.52
CA ALA A 35 -6.40 -3.70 -6.99
C ALA A 35 -5.77 -4.71 -6.01
N LEU A 36 -5.89 -4.48 -4.71
CA LEU A 36 -5.44 -5.45 -3.71
C LEU A 36 -6.19 -6.77 -3.82
N ALA A 37 -7.52 -6.74 -4.00
CA ALA A 37 -8.30 -7.94 -4.20
C ALA A 37 -7.84 -8.70 -5.45
N TRP A 38 -7.57 -7.99 -6.55
CA TRP A 38 -7.02 -8.53 -7.79
C TRP A 38 -5.65 -9.18 -7.60
N PHE A 39 -4.70 -8.49 -6.96
CA PHE A 39 -3.37 -9.03 -6.69
C PHE A 39 -3.42 -10.26 -5.78
N ARG A 40 -4.33 -10.28 -4.80
CA ARG A 40 -4.53 -11.44 -3.92
C ARG A 40 -5.13 -12.63 -4.69
N HIS A 41 -6.13 -12.38 -5.55
CA HIS A 41 -6.68 -13.40 -6.43
C HIS A 41 -5.57 -14.00 -7.30
N ASN A 42 -4.75 -13.17 -7.94
CA ASN A 42 -3.65 -13.64 -8.78
C ASN A 42 -2.68 -14.53 -8.03
N LEU A 43 -2.34 -14.20 -6.77
CA LEU A 43 -1.42 -15.01 -5.97
C LEU A 43 -1.95 -16.43 -5.70
N TRP A 44 -3.26 -16.57 -5.51
CA TRP A 44 -3.85 -17.83 -5.08
C TRP A 44 -4.48 -18.66 -6.20
N GLU A 45 -4.97 -18.02 -7.26
CA GLU A 45 -5.85 -18.63 -8.26
C GLU A 45 -5.22 -18.73 -9.66
N THR A 46 -3.98 -18.24 -9.86
CA THR A 46 -3.33 -18.30 -11.17
C THR A 46 -2.09 -19.20 -11.16
N PRO A 47 -1.70 -19.80 -12.31
CA PRO A 47 -0.45 -20.57 -12.42
C PRO A 47 0.81 -19.76 -12.04
N GLU A 48 0.93 -18.52 -12.54
CA GLU A 48 2.03 -17.61 -12.14
C GLU A 48 2.00 -17.27 -10.64
N GLY A 49 0.81 -17.14 -10.07
CA GLY A 49 0.62 -16.92 -8.63
C GLY A 49 1.11 -18.10 -7.81
N GLN A 50 0.94 -19.32 -8.31
CA GLN A 50 1.48 -20.51 -7.65
C GLN A 50 3.02 -20.51 -7.61
N GLU A 51 3.69 -20.04 -8.67
CA GLU A 51 5.15 -19.86 -8.69
C GLU A 51 5.56 -18.79 -7.66
N ALA A 52 4.82 -17.68 -7.60
CA ALA A 52 5.05 -16.62 -6.62
C ALA A 52 4.81 -17.09 -5.18
N SER A 53 3.79 -17.93 -4.95
CA SER A 53 3.54 -18.57 -3.66
C SER A 53 4.67 -19.52 -3.26
N ASN A 54 5.17 -20.31 -4.19
CA ASN A 54 6.32 -21.18 -3.95
C ASN A 54 7.59 -20.39 -3.64
N TYR A 55 7.80 -19.26 -4.31
CA TYR A 55 8.89 -18.35 -3.99
C TYR A 55 8.78 -17.81 -2.55
N LEU A 56 7.58 -17.41 -2.10
CA LEU A 56 7.36 -16.96 -0.73
C LEU A 56 7.59 -18.08 0.29
N LYS A 57 7.13 -19.30 0.01
CA LYS A 57 7.38 -20.49 0.84
C LYS A 57 8.88 -20.82 0.91
N GLY A 58 9.60 -20.73 -0.21
CA GLY A 58 11.06 -20.91 -0.27
C GLY A 58 11.82 -19.86 0.57
N ARG A 59 11.21 -18.70 0.79
CA ARG A 59 11.68 -17.68 1.74
C ARG A 59 11.14 -17.85 3.17
N GLN A 60 10.54 -18.99 3.45
CA GLN A 60 10.01 -19.39 4.75
C GLN A 60 8.78 -18.56 5.23
N PHE A 61 8.07 -17.89 4.33
CA PHE A 61 6.81 -17.25 4.71
C PHE A 61 5.68 -18.28 4.81
N SER A 62 5.01 -18.31 5.95
CA SER A 62 3.82 -19.12 6.16
C SER A 62 2.62 -18.57 5.39
N GLU A 63 1.72 -19.45 5.00
CA GLU A 63 0.46 -19.06 4.36
C GLU A 63 -0.37 -18.14 5.25
N GLU A 64 -0.33 -18.35 6.57
CA GLU A 64 -1.00 -17.48 7.54
C GLU A 64 -0.45 -16.06 7.48
N THR A 65 0.88 -15.88 7.47
CA THR A 65 1.53 -14.59 7.35
C THR A 65 1.19 -13.90 6.03
N ILE A 66 1.23 -14.64 4.92
CA ILE A 66 0.86 -14.13 3.59
C ILE A 66 -0.57 -13.59 3.60
N LYS A 67 -1.52 -14.36 4.17
CA LYS A 67 -2.93 -13.96 4.30
C LYS A 67 -3.12 -12.77 5.23
N LYS A 68 -2.47 -12.79 6.39
CA LYS A 68 -2.58 -11.75 7.43
C LYS A 68 -2.05 -10.40 6.96
N LEU A 69 -0.91 -10.40 6.27
CA LEU A 69 -0.33 -9.21 5.67
C LEU A 69 -0.98 -8.84 4.32
N ARG A 70 -1.95 -9.63 3.85
CA ARG A 70 -2.71 -9.43 2.61
C ARG A 70 -1.80 -9.34 1.38
N LEU A 71 -0.71 -10.12 1.34
CA LEU A 71 0.20 -10.13 0.19
C LEU A 71 -0.53 -10.60 -1.07
N GLY A 72 -0.06 -10.12 -2.22
CA GLY A 72 -0.59 -10.45 -3.53
C GLY A 72 0.50 -10.67 -4.57
N TYR A 73 0.08 -10.86 -5.81
CA TYR A 73 0.99 -10.99 -6.94
C TYR A 73 0.50 -10.20 -8.15
N ALA A 74 1.38 -9.41 -8.74
CA ALA A 74 1.16 -8.75 -10.02
C ALA A 74 1.68 -9.65 -11.13
N LEU A 75 0.81 -10.08 -12.05
CA LEU A 75 1.16 -10.95 -13.18
C LEU A 75 2.30 -10.34 -14.01
N ASN A 76 3.09 -11.18 -14.65
CA ASN A 76 4.18 -10.73 -15.51
C ASN A 76 3.68 -10.32 -16.91
N SER A 77 2.73 -9.42 -16.94
CA SER A 77 2.13 -8.83 -18.15
C SER A 77 2.25 -7.31 -18.13
N TRP A 78 2.21 -6.71 -19.31
CA TRP A 78 2.31 -5.25 -19.46
C TRP A 78 1.00 -4.51 -19.16
N ASP A 79 -0.15 -5.19 -19.20
CA ASP A 79 -1.49 -4.60 -19.24
C ASP A 79 -2.58 -5.43 -18.54
N SER A 80 -2.23 -6.49 -17.82
CA SER A 80 -3.20 -7.41 -17.20
C SER A 80 -4.15 -6.72 -16.20
N LEU A 81 -3.63 -5.82 -15.37
CA LEU A 81 -4.45 -5.03 -14.46
C LEU A 81 -5.21 -3.97 -15.24
N TYR A 82 -4.54 -3.25 -16.14
CA TYR A 82 -5.16 -2.20 -16.94
C TYR A 82 -6.36 -2.72 -17.73
N ASP A 83 -6.22 -3.87 -18.39
CA ASP A 83 -7.29 -4.48 -19.21
C ASP A 83 -8.54 -4.82 -18.40
N VAL A 84 -8.37 -5.30 -17.17
CA VAL A 84 -9.49 -5.58 -16.27
C VAL A 84 -10.13 -4.30 -15.76
N PHE A 85 -9.32 -3.31 -15.39
CA PHE A 85 -9.78 -2.11 -14.68
C PHE A 85 -10.28 -0.99 -15.61
N LYS A 86 -9.82 -0.92 -16.86
CA LYS A 86 -10.23 0.11 -17.86
C LYS A 86 -11.72 0.12 -18.16
N THR A 87 -12.44 -0.97 -17.88
CA THR A 87 -13.90 -1.05 -18.04
C THR A 87 -14.67 -0.28 -16.97
N SER A 88 -14.07 -0.08 -15.80
CA SER A 88 -14.70 0.54 -14.62
C SER A 88 -14.10 1.88 -14.24
N TYR A 89 -12.84 2.16 -14.64
CA TYR A 89 -12.10 3.35 -14.27
C TYR A 89 -11.41 3.98 -15.47
N SER A 90 -11.33 5.32 -15.47
CA SER A 90 -10.56 6.03 -16.51
C SER A 90 -9.06 5.76 -16.33
N PRO A 91 -8.27 5.80 -17.43
CA PRO A 91 -6.81 5.68 -17.32
C PRO A 91 -6.20 6.73 -16.39
N GLN A 92 -6.77 7.93 -16.35
CA GLN A 92 -6.33 9.01 -15.48
C GLN A 92 -6.53 8.68 -13.97
N ASP A 93 -7.61 7.99 -13.62
CA ASP A 93 -7.88 7.57 -12.25
C ASP A 93 -6.91 6.46 -11.83
N LEU A 94 -6.63 5.50 -12.72
CA LEU A 94 -5.68 4.42 -12.48
C LEU A 94 -4.24 4.93 -12.37
N GLU A 95 -3.86 5.93 -13.19
CA GLU A 95 -2.58 6.61 -13.12
C GLU A 95 -2.43 7.38 -11.79
N LYS A 96 -3.48 8.11 -11.37
CA LYS A 96 -3.52 8.81 -10.07
C LYS A 96 -3.48 7.86 -8.87
N ALA A 97 -4.01 6.66 -9.00
CA ALA A 97 -3.86 5.60 -7.99
C ALA A 97 -2.46 4.95 -7.99
N GLY A 98 -1.61 5.27 -8.98
CA GLY A 98 -0.26 4.75 -9.09
C GLY A 98 -0.18 3.29 -9.55
N LEU A 99 -1.21 2.79 -10.21
CA LEU A 99 -1.29 1.40 -10.67
C LEU A 99 -0.79 1.21 -12.10
N ILE A 100 -0.91 2.24 -12.92
CA ILE A 100 -0.44 2.22 -14.31
C ILE A 100 0.50 3.40 -14.59
N ILE A 101 1.27 3.28 -15.65
CA ILE A 101 2.15 4.32 -16.19
C ILE A 101 1.84 4.52 -17.68
N ARG A 102 2.15 5.71 -18.19
CA ARG A 102 2.07 5.97 -19.64
C ARG A 102 3.17 5.21 -20.36
N GLY A 103 2.81 4.59 -21.47
CA GLY A 103 3.75 4.00 -22.40
C GLY A 103 4.49 5.05 -23.24
N GLN A 104 5.27 4.59 -24.21
CA GLN A 104 6.02 5.45 -25.11
C GLN A 104 5.13 6.06 -26.20
N THR A 105 4.07 5.37 -26.57
CA THR A 105 3.12 5.81 -27.58
C THR A 105 1.96 6.58 -26.93
N ALA A 106 1.48 7.63 -27.59
CA ALA A 106 0.34 8.40 -27.10
C ALA A 106 -0.90 7.50 -26.93
N GLY A 107 -1.52 7.54 -25.75
CA GLY A 107 -2.69 6.71 -25.40
C GLY A 107 -2.35 5.29 -24.92
N GLU A 108 -1.08 4.89 -24.93
CA GLU A 108 -0.64 3.62 -24.38
C GLU A 108 -0.51 3.73 -22.85
N PHE A 109 -1.02 2.70 -22.16
CA PHE A 109 -0.87 2.55 -20.71
C PHE A 109 -0.35 1.15 -20.39
N ARG A 110 0.47 1.06 -19.34
CA ARG A 110 1.09 -0.20 -18.91
C ARG A 110 0.97 -0.35 -17.41
N ASP A 111 0.85 -1.58 -16.93
CA ASP A 111 0.87 -1.90 -15.51
C ASP A 111 2.18 -1.42 -14.88
N ARG A 112 2.09 -0.74 -13.75
CA ARG A 112 3.27 -0.33 -12.99
C ARG A 112 4.00 -1.51 -12.38
N PHE A 113 3.25 -2.47 -11.83
CA PHE A 113 3.78 -3.67 -11.19
C PHE A 113 3.62 -4.86 -12.13
N ARG A 114 4.71 -5.59 -12.39
CA ARG A 114 4.74 -6.77 -13.26
C ARG A 114 5.70 -7.79 -12.70
N GLY A 115 5.28 -9.07 -12.58
CA GLY A 115 6.09 -10.16 -12.08
C GLY A 115 6.58 -9.92 -10.64
N ARG A 116 5.72 -9.38 -9.76
CA ARG A 116 6.13 -8.94 -8.42
C ARG A 116 5.20 -9.43 -7.33
N ILE A 117 5.79 -9.87 -6.23
CA ILE A 117 5.07 -9.97 -4.95
C ILE A 117 4.66 -8.57 -4.54
N ILE A 118 3.40 -8.41 -4.18
CA ILE A 118 2.80 -7.13 -3.77
C ILE A 118 2.64 -7.09 -2.25
N PHE A 119 3.20 -6.05 -1.67
CA PHE A 119 3.08 -5.68 -0.26
C PHE A 119 2.16 -4.46 -0.18
N PRO A 120 0.91 -4.60 0.27
CA PRO A 120 0.00 -3.47 0.38
C PRO A 120 0.41 -2.54 1.52
N ILE A 121 0.34 -1.24 1.27
CA ILE A 121 0.64 -0.19 2.24
C ILE A 121 -0.69 0.37 2.73
N PHE A 122 -0.86 0.43 4.05
CA PHE A 122 -2.11 0.82 4.69
C PHE A 122 -1.98 2.13 5.47
N THR A 123 -3.09 2.86 5.57
CA THR A 123 -3.25 3.86 6.62
C THR A 123 -3.30 3.18 7.99
N LEU A 124 -3.20 3.95 9.06
CA LEU A 124 -3.39 3.46 10.44
C LEU A 124 -4.79 2.86 10.69
N THR A 125 -5.77 3.24 9.88
CA THR A 125 -7.15 2.72 9.92
C THR A 125 -7.37 1.49 9.05
N GLY A 126 -6.33 1.04 8.31
CA GLY A 126 -6.37 -0.19 7.50
C GLY A 126 -6.87 0.00 6.06
N ARG A 127 -7.01 1.24 5.56
CA ARG A 127 -7.32 1.49 4.13
C ARG A 127 -6.04 1.39 3.30
N VAL A 128 -6.13 0.76 2.13
CA VAL A 128 -4.97 0.62 1.21
C VAL A 128 -4.70 1.95 0.51
N VAL A 129 -3.48 2.45 0.60
CA VAL A 129 -3.06 3.72 0.00
C VAL A 129 -2.05 3.55 -1.13
N ALA A 130 -1.29 2.46 -1.13
CA ALA A 130 -0.21 2.22 -2.07
C ALA A 130 0.24 0.76 -2.03
N PHE A 131 1.23 0.43 -2.86
CA PHE A 131 1.82 -0.89 -2.94
C PHE A 131 3.35 -0.81 -3.02
N GLY A 132 4.03 -1.77 -2.38
CA GLY A 132 5.41 -2.12 -2.65
C GLY A 132 5.44 -3.41 -3.48
N GLY A 133 6.30 -3.48 -4.48
CA GLY A 133 6.43 -4.65 -5.34
C GLY A 133 7.85 -5.20 -5.32
N ARG A 134 8.05 -6.48 -4.95
CA ARG A 134 9.32 -7.17 -5.05
C ARG A 134 9.33 -8.11 -6.25
N THR A 135 10.28 -7.96 -7.17
CA THR A 135 10.42 -8.92 -8.30
C THR A 135 10.82 -10.31 -7.79
N ILE A 136 10.25 -11.34 -8.42
CA ILE A 136 10.67 -12.74 -8.24
C ILE A 136 11.63 -13.19 -9.33
N PHE A 137 11.88 -12.33 -10.32
CA PHE A 137 12.80 -12.55 -11.44
C PHE A 137 14.09 -11.75 -11.25
N ASP A 138 15.09 -12.03 -12.08
CA ASP A 138 16.31 -11.22 -12.18
C ASP A 138 15.99 -9.94 -12.99
N ALA A 139 15.29 -9.01 -12.35
CA ALA A 139 14.87 -7.75 -12.94
C ALA A 139 15.11 -6.57 -11.99
N GLN A 140 15.47 -5.42 -12.57
CA GLN A 140 15.67 -4.20 -11.80
C GLN A 140 14.49 -3.23 -11.98
N PRO A 141 14.17 -2.43 -10.97
CA PRO A 141 14.70 -2.50 -9.60
C PRO A 141 14.13 -3.71 -8.84
N LYS A 142 14.92 -4.26 -7.89
CA LYS A 142 14.48 -5.38 -7.03
C LYS A 142 13.20 -5.05 -6.27
N TYR A 143 13.10 -3.83 -5.75
CA TYR A 143 11.90 -3.28 -5.12
C TYR A 143 11.40 -2.06 -5.88
N LEU A 144 10.10 -1.99 -6.08
CA LEU A 144 9.41 -0.86 -6.71
C LEU A 144 8.23 -0.45 -5.83
N ASN A 145 8.09 0.83 -5.54
CA ASN A 145 6.96 1.37 -4.79
C ASN A 145 5.99 2.11 -5.72
N SER A 146 4.73 2.26 -5.27
CA SER A 146 3.82 3.25 -5.86
C SER A 146 4.49 4.62 -5.88
N PRO A 147 4.18 5.48 -6.85
CA PRO A 147 4.53 6.89 -6.77
C PRO A 147 3.80 7.54 -5.61
N GLU A 148 4.20 8.73 -5.22
CA GLU A 148 3.38 9.56 -4.33
C GLU A 148 2.07 9.92 -5.02
N THR A 149 0.99 9.88 -4.24
CA THR A 149 -0.37 10.18 -4.69
C THR A 149 -1.05 11.10 -3.69
N GLN A 150 -2.29 11.50 -3.94
CA GLN A 150 -3.05 12.28 -2.96
C GLN A 150 -3.31 11.53 -1.65
N THR A 151 -3.33 10.20 -1.68
CA THR A 151 -3.55 9.35 -0.50
C THR A 151 -2.27 8.75 0.08
N PHE A 152 -1.14 8.89 -0.61
CA PHE A 152 0.14 8.28 -0.23
C PHE A 152 1.31 9.25 -0.38
N ILE A 153 1.88 9.64 0.76
CA ILE A 153 3.17 10.34 0.86
C ILE A 153 4.11 9.38 1.59
N LYS A 154 5.10 8.85 0.88
CA LYS A 154 6.00 7.80 1.38
C LYS A 154 6.69 8.18 2.69
N GLY A 155 7.17 9.41 2.79
CA GLY A 155 7.83 9.93 3.98
C GLY A 155 6.91 10.19 5.18
N SER A 156 5.59 10.01 5.06
CA SER A 156 4.65 10.25 6.15
C SER A 156 4.11 8.98 6.79
N LEU A 157 4.44 7.80 6.25
CA LEU A 157 3.92 6.52 6.70
C LEU A 157 5.05 5.55 7.08
N LEU A 158 4.79 4.72 8.08
CA LEU A 158 5.58 3.55 8.43
C LEU A 158 4.81 2.30 8.00
N TYR A 159 5.46 1.43 7.22
CA TYR A 159 4.87 0.16 6.79
C TYR A 159 4.62 -0.76 7.98
N GLY A 160 3.46 -1.39 7.97
CA GLY A 160 3.10 -2.38 8.97
C GLY A 160 2.55 -1.81 10.29
N LEU A 161 2.66 -0.50 10.52
CA LEU A 161 2.23 0.13 11.77
C LEU A 161 0.74 -0.08 12.07
N ASN A 162 -0.11 -0.23 11.03
CA ASN A 162 -1.52 -0.58 11.20
C ASN A 162 -1.72 -1.95 11.87
N PHE A 163 -0.79 -2.89 11.69
CA PHE A 163 -0.84 -4.24 12.28
C PHE A 163 -0.23 -4.28 13.69
N THR A 164 0.74 -3.41 13.97
CA THR A 164 1.65 -3.54 15.11
C THR A 164 1.50 -2.45 16.17
N LYS A 165 0.75 -1.38 15.87
CA LYS A 165 0.60 -0.20 16.75
C LYS A 165 0.19 -0.52 18.20
N GLU A 166 -0.63 -1.55 18.41
CA GLU A 166 -1.07 -1.93 19.75
C GLU A 166 0.04 -2.67 20.52
N GLU A 167 0.82 -3.51 19.84
CA GLU A 167 1.95 -4.21 20.44
C GLU A 167 3.10 -3.23 20.72
N ILE A 168 3.33 -2.24 19.84
CA ILE A 168 4.27 -1.14 20.11
C ILE A 168 3.84 -0.37 21.36
N ARG A 169 2.54 -0.05 21.49
CA ARG A 169 2.02 0.67 22.67
C ARG A 169 2.20 -0.13 23.96
N LYS A 170 1.98 -1.45 23.91
CA LYS A 170 2.18 -2.34 25.07
C LYS A 170 3.64 -2.46 25.46
N ALA A 171 4.53 -2.55 24.48
CA ALA A 171 5.98 -2.64 24.71
C ALA A 171 6.59 -1.29 25.16
N GLY A 172 5.97 -0.16 24.79
CA GLY A 172 6.51 1.18 25.01
C GLY A 172 7.66 1.55 24.08
N GLU A 173 8.07 0.65 23.20
CA GLU A 173 9.19 0.80 22.28
C GLU A 173 8.82 0.35 20.85
N LEU A 174 9.50 0.92 19.86
CA LEU A 174 9.38 0.56 18.45
C LEU A 174 10.75 0.15 17.89
N ILE A 175 10.81 -1.04 17.32
CA ILE A 175 11.94 -1.48 16.50
C ILE A 175 11.70 -1.06 15.06
N LEU A 176 12.54 -0.15 14.55
CA LEU A 176 12.46 0.32 13.17
C LEU A 176 13.33 -0.55 12.28
N ILE A 177 12.77 -0.99 11.15
CA ILE A 177 13.46 -1.80 10.13
C ILE A 177 13.34 -1.14 8.76
N GLU A 178 14.07 -1.66 7.75
CA GLU A 178 14.13 -0.99 6.43
C GLU A 178 13.05 -1.44 5.46
N GLY A 179 12.78 -2.75 5.39
CA GLY A 179 12.08 -3.34 4.24
C GLY A 179 10.85 -4.18 4.57
N TYR A 180 10.02 -4.37 3.54
CA TYR A 180 8.78 -5.16 3.61
C TYR A 180 9.00 -6.63 3.98
N ALA A 181 10.04 -7.25 3.40
CA ALA A 181 10.32 -8.65 3.63
C ALA A 181 10.86 -8.88 5.06
N ASP A 182 11.68 -7.95 5.56
CA ASP A 182 12.21 -8.01 6.92
C ASP A 182 11.07 -7.84 7.92
N PHE A 183 10.15 -6.90 7.65
CA PHE A 183 8.93 -6.75 8.44
C PHE A 183 8.13 -8.07 8.49
N ALA A 184 7.86 -8.68 7.34
CA ALA A 184 7.06 -9.89 7.28
C ALA A 184 7.74 -11.06 8.01
N SER A 185 9.07 -11.18 7.93
CA SER A 185 9.85 -12.21 8.62
C SER A 185 9.82 -12.05 10.14
N LEU A 186 10.05 -10.85 10.64
CA LEU A 186 10.02 -10.55 12.08
C LEU A 186 8.60 -10.67 12.65
N TYR A 187 7.61 -10.16 11.92
CA TYR A 187 6.21 -10.27 12.30
C TYR A 187 5.76 -11.73 12.43
N GLN A 188 6.18 -12.60 11.50
CA GLN A 188 5.92 -14.04 11.56
C GLN A 188 6.62 -14.71 12.75
N ALA A 189 7.83 -14.25 13.09
CA ALA A 189 8.59 -14.75 14.26
C ALA A 189 8.01 -14.29 15.60
N GLY A 190 6.90 -13.52 15.61
CA GLY A 190 6.25 -13.02 16.82
C GLY A 190 6.81 -11.70 17.35
N ILE A 191 7.78 -11.08 16.66
CA ILE A 191 8.28 -9.75 16.99
C ILE A 191 7.31 -8.74 16.38
N GLN A 192 6.42 -8.18 17.19
CA GLN A 192 5.29 -7.38 16.72
C GLN A 192 5.38 -5.90 17.13
N ASN A 193 6.38 -5.47 17.86
CA ASN A 193 6.64 -4.05 18.13
C ASN A 193 7.55 -3.42 17.06
N ILE A 194 7.23 -3.64 15.79
CA ILE A 194 8.05 -3.28 14.64
C ILE A 194 7.29 -2.42 13.62
N ALA A 195 8.02 -1.59 12.87
CA ALA A 195 7.53 -0.95 11.64
C ALA A 195 8.69 -0.74 10.67
N ALA A 196 8.39 -0.52 9.36
CA ALA A 196 9.43 -0.34 8.36
C ALA A 196 9.38 1.04 7.68
N SER A 197 10.57 1.59 7.33
CA SER A 197 10.71 2.87 6.64
C SER A 197 10.51 2.82 5.11
N MET A 198 10.34 1.61 4.56
CA MET A 198 10.11 1.39 3.12
C MET A 198 11.27 1.81 2.20
N GLY A 199 12.52 1.70 2.67
CA GLY A 199 13.71 2.01 1.87
C GLY A 199 13.91 3.52 1.66
N THR A 200 13.60 4.33 2.65
CA THR A 200 13.96 5.76 2.75
C THR A 200 14.64 6.04 4.08
N SER A 201 15.41 7.11 4.14
CA SER A 201 15.85 7.67 5.42
C SER A 201 14.64 8.02 6.27
N LEU A 202 14.77 7.84 7.58
CA LEU A 202 13.71 8.16 8.53
C LEU A 202 13.40 9.66 8.50
N THR A 203 12.14 10.00 8.31
CA THR A 203 11.68 11.40 8.24
C THR A 203 11.15 11.90 9.58
N PRO A 204 11.12 13.24 9.80
CA PRO A 204 10.47 13.81 10.99
C PRO A 204 8.99 13.41 11.13
N GLN A 205 8.28 13.25 10.00
CA GLN A 205 6.87 12.82 10.01
C GLN A 205 6.72 11.37 10.48
N GLN A 206 7.59 10.47 10.03
CA GLN A 206 7.61 9.07 10.48
C GLN A 206 7.97 8.98 11.96
N ILE A 207 8.93 9.78 12.44
CA ILE A 207 9.26 9.86 13.87
C ILE A 207 8.06 10.37 14.67
N SER A 208 7.39 11.42 14.19
CA SER A 208 6.19 11.93 14.85
C SER A 208 5.06 10.90 14.91
N GLN A 209 4.93 10.07 13.86
CA GLN A 209 3.96 8.97 13.84
C GLN A 209 4.32 7.88 14.85
N ALA A 210 5.59 7.47 14.92
CA ALA A 210 6.10 6.47 15.86
C ALA A 210 5.89 6.88 17.32
N ARG A 211 6.22 8.12 17.66
CA ARG A 211 6.09 8.69 19.02
C ARG A 211 4.67 8.69 19.60
N ARG A 212 3.64 8.50 18.76
CA ARG A 212 2.27 8.34 19.26
C ARG A 212 2.02 6.98 19.92
N TYR A 213 2.89 6.02 19.69
CA TYR A 213 2.75 4.63 20.13
C TYR A 213 3.92 4.14 20.98
N ALA A 214 5.11 4.74 20.85
CA ALA A 214 6.31 4.38 21.59
C ALA A 214 6.92 5.60 22.26
N SER A 215 7.50 5.40 23.45
CA SER A 215 8.26 6.42 24.21
C SER A 215 9.76 6.34 23.92
N SER A 216 10.21 5.21 23.36
CA SER A 216 11.58 4.94 22.93
C SER A 216 11.61 4.10 21.65
#